data_e7ed72cc7bbe352f82bb49a9c45a5517
#
_entry.id   e7ed72cc7bbe352f82bb49a9c45a5517
#
_cell.length_a   1.000
_cell.length_b   1.000
_cell.length_c   1.000
_cell.angle_alpha   90.00
_cell.angle_beta   90.00
_cell.angle_gamma   90.00
#
_symmetry.space_group_name_H-M   'P 1'
#
loop_
_entity.id
_entity.type
_entity.pdbx_description
1 polymer ?
#
loop_
_entity_poly.entity_id
_entity_poly.type
_entity_poly.pdbx_seq_one_letter_code
_entity_poly.pdbx_strand_id
1 'polypeptide(L)'
;MSSALEYWPAPPPWGWTADDLDHLPYEGPNGEPDFFKHVELIDGALVFMSPQRRFHERLIRGLTERLDAEAPTHLAAVQQMDVKLGERTRPCSDVMVIDAEAAADNARTFYRAREVHLVIEIVSPESVERDRKLKPLRYAEAGIPHFWRVEENDERPVVYVYERDPATGAYTPTGIHHGRLAVQVPFPVEVDLDQLVK
;
A
#
# COMPACT_ATOMS: atom_id res chain seq x y z
N MET A 1 -5.67 17.43 33.84
CA MET A 1 -5.72 16.49 32.68
C MET A 1 -4.95 17.15 31.56
N SER A 2 -3.72 16.71 31.33
CA SER A 2 -2.91 17.16 30.17
C SER A 2 -3.64 16.70 28.90
N SER A 3 -3.82 17.57 27.91
CA SER A 3 -4.50 17.17 26.69
C SER A 3 -3.55 16.27 25.87
N ALA A 4 -4.08 15.21 25.24
CA ALA A 4 -3.30 14.32 24.38
C ALA A 4 -2.53 15.08 23.27
N LEU A 5 -2.93 16.32 22.98
CA LEU A 5 -2.28 17.20 22.00
C LEU A 5 -0.93 17.77 22.47
N GLU A 6 -0.61 17.75 23.78
CA GLU A 6 0.69 18.23 24.30
C GLU A 6 1.86 17.27 23.96
N TYR A 7 1.56 16.02 23.63
CA TYR A 7 2.56 14.97 23.31
C TYR A 7 2.61 14.61 21.81
N TRP A 8 1.74 15.25 21.02
CA TRP A 8 1.75 15.03 19.58
C TRP A 8 2.99 15.70 18.97
N PRO A 9 3.79 15.01 18.15
CA PRO A 9 4.90 15.65 17.49
C PRO A 9 4.40 16.81 16.63
N ALA A 10 4.84 18.02 16.93
CA ALA A 10 4.46 19.19 16.16
C ALA A 10 5.06 19.09 14.76
N PRO A 11 4.29 19.38 13.70
CA PRO A 11 4.85 19.42 12.36
C PRO A 11 5.93 20.51 12.30
N PRO A 12 7.00 20.28 11.50
CA PRO A 12 7.93 21.35 11.15
C PRO A 12 7.20 22.57 10.56
N PRO A 13 7.78 23.77 10.58
CA PRO A 13 7.13 24.97 10.01
C PRO A 13 6.69 24.85 8.55
N TRP A 14 7.35 23.96 7.79
CA TRP A 14 7.04 23.62 6.41
C TRP A 14 6.05 22.45 6.25
N GLY A 15 5.57 21.87 7.36
CA GLY A 15 4.72 20.67 7.41
C GLY A 15 5.53 19.37 7.35
N TRP A 16 4.84 18.23 7.44
CA TRP A 16 5.46 16.90 7.40
C TRP A 16 6.00 16.55 6.03
N THR A 17 7.18 15.91 6.00
CA THR A 17 7.81 15.32 4.82
C THR A 17 7.90 13.80 4.95
N ALA A 18 8.11 13.11 3.83
CA ALA A 18 8.25 11.66 3.80
C ALA A 18 9.44 11.14 4.63
N ASP A 19 10.49 11.94 4.76
CA ASP A 19 11.68 11.57 5.52
C ASP A 19 11.47 11.75 7.04
N ASP A 20 10.53 12.60 7.44
CA ASP A 20 10.20 12.77 8.86
C ASP A 20 9.58 11.51 9.47
N LEU A 21 8.95 10.62 8.65
CA LEU A 21 8.35 9.38 9.15
C LEU A 21 9.37 8.45 9.83
N ASP A 22 10.61 8.43 9.33
CA ASP A 22 11.68 7.61 9.90
C ASP A 22 12.23 8.18 11.24
N HIS A 23 11.79 9.39 11.61
CA HIS A 23 12.21 10.09 12.81
C HIS A 23 11.07 10.35 13.80
N LEU A 24 9.87 9.81 13.54
CA LEU A 24 8.76 9.87 14.48
C LEU A 24 9.12 9.16 15.79
N PRO A 25 8.58 9.62 16.94
CA PRO A 25 8.81 8.96 18.22
C PRO A 25 8.40 7.49 18.19
N TYR A 26 9.16 6.64 18.88
CA TYR A 26 8.78 5.22 19.04
C TYR A 26 7.55 5.04 19.93
N GLU A 27 7.45 5.88 20.98
CA GLU A 27 6.37 5.80 21.97
C GLU A 27 5.28 6.85 21.67
N GLY A 28 4.06 6.44 21.88
CA GLY A 28 2.89 7.32 21.84
C GLY A 28 2.78 8.24 23.06
N PRO A 29 1.78 9.12 23.09
CA PRO A 29 1.60 10.14 24.13
C PRO A 29 1.46 9.59 25.55
N ASN A 30 1.02 8.34 25.72
CA ASN A 30 0.86 7.68 27.03
C ASN A 30 1.87 6.53 27.22
N GLY A 31 2.95 6.48 26.43
CA GLY A 31 3.96 5.42 26.48
C GLY A 31 3.57 4.15 25.70
N GLU A 32 2.60 4.24 24.79
CA GLU A 32 2.26 3.11 23.93
C GLU A 32 3.42 2.82 22.96
N PRO A 33 3.98 1.59 22.99
CA PRO A 33 5.06 1.25 22.07
C PRO A 33 4.53 1.17 20.63
N ASP A 34 5.41 1.45 19.68
CA ASP A 34 5.11 1.33 18.25
C ASP A 34 3.94 2.19 17.73
N PHE A 35 3.54 3.21 18.48
CA PHE A 35 2.36 4.03 18.18
C PHE A 35 2.40 4.64 16.77
N PHE A 36 3.58 5.09 16.33
CA PHE A 36 3.74 5.71 15.02
C PHE A 36 4.14 4.73 13.89
N LYS A 37 4.23 3.42 14.17
CA LYS A 37 4.51 2.42 13.14
C LYS A 37 3.40 2.28 12.08
N HIS A 38 2.18 2.66 12.44
CA HIS A 38 1.02 2.56 11.56
C HIS A 38 0.55 3.95 11.11
N VAL A 39 1.49 4.75 10.67
CA VAL A 39 1.24 6.10 10.17
C VAL A 39 1.73 6.20 8.74
N GLU A 40 0.89 6.71 7.87
CA GLU A 40 1.24 7.06 6.49
C GLU A 40 1.19 8.59 6.31
N LEU A 41 1.94 9.11 5.35
CA LEU A 41 1.91 10.52 4.97
C LEU A 41 1.20 10.67 3.63
N ILE A 42 0.10 11.42 3.61
CA ILE A 42 -0.63 11.71 2.38
C ILE A 42 -0.81 13.23 2.26
N ASP A 43 -0.23 13.80 1.21
CA ASP A 43 -0.27 15.24 0.93
C ASP A 43 0.17 16.12 2.12
N GLY A 44 1.12 15.61 2.92
CA GLY A 44 1.67 16.28 4.09
C GLY A 44 0.85 16.13 5.37
N ALA A 45 -0.21 15.33 5.36
CA ALA A 45 -0.99 14.96 6.52
C ALA A 45 -0.60 13.56 7.02
N LEU A 46 -0.32 13.43 8.33
CA LEU A 46 -0.16 12.14 8.97
C LEU A 46 -1.53 11.47 9.12
N VAL A 47 -1.65 10.25 8.63
CA VAL A 47 -2.87 9.44 8.67
C VAL A 47 -2.59 8.15 9.43
N PHE A 48 -3.33 7.91 10.51
CA PHE A 48 -3.24 6.67 11.26
C PHE A 48 -4.04 5.56 10.58
N MET A 49 -3.43 4.39 10.50
CA MET A 49 -4.12 3.20 10.03
C MET A 49 -4.91 2.56 11.17
N SER A 50 -6.14 2.17 10.90
CA SER A 50 -6.98 1.43 11.85
C SER A 50 -6.56 -0.04 11.92
N PRO A 51 -6.82 -0.73 13.04
CA PRO A 51 -6.63 -2.18 13.12
C PRO A 51 -7.41 -2.90 12.02
N GLN A 52 -6.75 -3.81 11.31
CA GLN A 52 -7.33 -4.51 10.17
C GLN A 52 -8.13 -5.75 10.60
N ARG A 53 -9.17 -6.07 9.82
CA ARG A 53 -9.95 -7.30 10.01
C ARG A 53 -9.19 -8.52 9.50
N ARG A 54 -9.52 -9.70 10.03
CA ARG A 54 -8.89 -10.97 9.63
C ARG A 54 -9.02 -11.26 8.12
N PHE A 55 -10.11 -10.84 7.48
CA PHE A 55 -10.30 -10.94 6.04
C PHE A 55 -9.18 -10.19 5.29
N HIS A 56 -8.89 -8.98 5.69
CA HIS A 56 -7.82 -8.14 5.13
C HIS A 56 -6.43 -8.78 5.31
N GLU A 57 -6.13 -9.25 6.52
CA GLU A 57 -4.85 -9.93 6.83
C GLU A 57 -4.62 -11.17 5.96
N ARG A 58 -5.67 -11.99 5.77
CA ARG A 58 -5.59 -13.18 4.92
C ARG A 58 -5.31 -12.83 3.46
N LEU A 59 -5.96 -11.79 2.94
CA LEU A 59 -5.73 -11.32 1.58
C LEU A 59 -4.31 -10.79 1.39
N ILE A 60 -3.80 -9.97 2.32
CA ILE A 60 -2.41 -9.49 2.27
C ILE A 60 -1.46 -10.66 2.17
N ARG A 61 -1.53 -11.59 3.12
CA ARG A 61 -0.64 -12.75 3.16
C ARG A 61 -0.75 -13.60 1.90
N GLY A 62 -1.97 -14.02 1.54
CA GLY A 62 -2.18 -14.92 0.43
C GLY A 62 -1.80 -14.33 -0.92
N LEU A 63 -2.08 -13.03 -1.15
CA LEU A 63 -1.64 -12.33 -2.35
C LEU A 63 -0.12 -12.18 -2.39
N THR A 64 0.51 -11.83 -1.27
CA THR A 64 1.97 -11.70 -1.21
C THR A 64 2.65 -13.03 -1.51
N GLU A 65 2.26 -14.12 -0.82
CA GLU A 65 2.82 -15.46 -1.03
C GLU A 65 2.66 -15.93 -2.48
N ARG A 66 1.48 -15.66 -3.08
CA ARG A 66 1.20 -16.08 -4.44
C ARG A 66 1.99 -15.28 -5.48
N LEU A 67 2.04 -13.97 -5.32
CA LEU A 67 2.80 -13.10 -6.21
C LEU A 67 4.30 -13.39 -6.12
N ASP A 68 4.84 -13.59 -4.91
CA ASP A 68 6.26 -13.89 -4.72
C ASP A 68 6.65 -15.23 -5.33
N ALA A 69 5.78 -16.23 -5.21
CA ALA A 69 6.03 -17.57 -5.80
C ALA A 69 6.02 -17.59 -7.33
N GLU A 70 5.28 -16.69 -7.97
CA GLU A 70 5.16 -16.61 -9.44
C GLU A 70 6.00 -15.48 -10.05
N ALA A 71 6.60 -14.61 -9.20
CA ALA A 71 7.43 -13.51 -9.67
C ALA A 71 8.68 -14.00 -10.40
N PRO A 72 9.04 -13.37 -11.53
CA PRO A 72 10.32 -13.61 -12.15
C PRO A 72 11.46 -13.14 -11.22
N THR A 73 12.65 -13.72 -11.37
CA THR A 73 13.78 -13.55 -10.44
C THR A 73 14.25 -12.11 -10.21
N HIS A 74 13.88 -11.18 -11.07
CA HIS A 74 14.20 -9.74 -10.94
C HIS A 74 13.13 -8.96 -10.17
N LEU A 75 12.01 -9.61 -9.78
CA LEU A 75 10.92 -9.03 -9.00
C LEU A 75 10.73 -9.79 -7.69
N ALA A 76 10.17 -9.13 -6.70
CA ALA A 76 9.78 -9.70 -5.42
C ALA A 76 8.46 -9.09 -4.94
N ALA A 77 7.64 -9.86 -4.23
CA ALA A 77 6.46 -9.33 -3.57
C ALA A 77 6.77 -9.00 -2.11
N VAL A 78 6.30 -7.83 -1.65
CA VAL A 78 6.42 -7.37 -0.27
C VAL A 78 5.07 -6.89 0.23
N GLN A 79 4.88 -6.89 1.55
CA GLN A 79 3.63 -6.47 2.17
C GLN A 79 3.85 -5.40 3.22
N GLN A 80 2.84 -4.53 3.40
CA GLN A 80 2.78 -3.53 4.47
C GLN A 80 4.05 -2.66 4.55
N MET A 81 4.52 -2.23 3.40
CA MET A 81 5.66 -1.35 3.27
C MET A 81 5.26 -0.03 2.64
N ASP A 82 5.98 1.01 3.03
CA ASP A 82 5.75 2.34 2.49
C ASP A 82 6.30 2.48 1.07
N VAL A 83 5.65 3.31 0.27
CA VAL A 83 6.18 3.78 -1.00
C VAL A 83 6.31 5.31 -1.00
N LYS A 84 7.53 5.81 -1.19
CA LYS A 84 7.79 7.24 -1.29
C LYS A 84 7.46 7.73 -2.70
N LEU A 85 6.33 8.44 -2.82
CA LEU A 85 5.84 8.99 -4.08
C LEU A 85 6.36 10.40 -4.35
N GLY A 86 6.71 11.13 -3.28
CA GLY A 86 7.21 12.49 -3.33
C GLY A 86 7.62 12.98 -1.96
N GLU A 87 7.95 14.25 -1.85
CA GLU A 87 8.38 14.86 -0.60
C GLU A 87 7.30 14.82 0.50
N ARG A 88 6.03 14.93 0.11
CA ARG A 88 4.90 15.05 1.04
C ARG A 88 3.92 13.87 1.00
N THR A 89 4.31 12.78 0.32
CA THR A 89 3.42 11.62 0.15
C THR A 89 4.23 10.33 0.22
N ARG A 90 3.95 9.56 1.27
CA ARG A 90 4.55 8.25 1.56
C ARG A 90 3.46 7.37 2.21
N PRO A 91 2.54 6.81 1.39
CA PRO A 91 1.54 5.87 1.87
C PRO A 91 2.16 4.52 2.18
N CYS A 92 1.55 3.80 3.11
CA CYS A 92 1.77 2.37 3.30
C CYS A 92 0.82 1.59 2.40
N SER A 93 1.36 0.72 1.55
CA SER A 93 0.55 -0.15 0.70
C SER A 93 0.37 -1.53 1.33
N ASP A 94 -0.75 -2.19 1.03
CA ASP A 94 -1.00 -3.54 1.56
C ASP A 94 -0.06 -4.57 0.95
N VAL A 95 0.09 -4.58 -0.39
CA VAL A 95 1.03 -5.46 -1.11
C VAL A 95 1.65 -4.70 -2.27
N MET A 96 2.92 -4.93 -2.53
CA MET A 96 3.63 -4.41 -3.70
C MET A 96 4.43 -5.50 -4.40
N VAL A 97 4.60 -5.35 -5.71
CA VAL A 97 5.65 -6.02 -6.48
C VAL A 97 6.72 -5.00 -6.82
N ILE A 98 7.94 -5.29 -6.47
CA ILE A 98 9.09 -4.38 -6.54
C ILE A 98 10.29 -5.04 -7.22
N ASP A 99 11.32 -4.25 -7.52
CA ASP A 99 12.61 -4.78 -7.94
C ASP A 99 13.21 -5.69 -6.84
N ALA A 100 13.62 -6.91 -7.20
CA ALA A 100 14.22 -7.85 -6.25
C ALA A 100 15.53 -7.31 -5.62
N GLU A 101 16.28 -6.51 -6.36
CA GLU A 101 17.48 -5.83 -5.84
C GLU A 101 17.12 -4.85 -4.71
N ALA A 102 16.00 -4.14 -4.84
CA ALA A 102 15.49 -3.25 -3.79
C ALA A 102 15.02 -4.02 -2.55
N ALA A 103 14.44 -5.21 -2.74
CA ALA A 103 13.99 -6.09 -1.65
C ALA A 103 15.14 -6.69 -0.83
N ALA A 104 16.36 -6.76 -1.40
CA ALA A 104 17.53 -7.35 -0.72
C ALA A 104 18.05 -6.50 0.46
N ASP A 105 17.70 -5.22 0.54
CA ASP A 105 18.11 -4.32 1.62
C ASP A 105 17.13 -4.39 2.79
N ASN A 106 17.45 -5.17 3.81
CA ASN A 106 16.63 -5.37 5.01
C ASN A 106 16.51 -4.13 5.93
N ALA A 107 17.28 -3.08 5.69
CA ALA A 107 17.24 -1.86 6.49
C ALA A 107 16.22 -0.82 5.96
N ARG A 108 15.60 -1.10 4.82
CA ARG A 108 14.64 -0.17 4.21
C ARG A 108 13.35 -0.07 4.99
N THR A 109 12.86 1.15 5.11
CA THR A 109 11.53 1.48 5.64
C THR A 109 10.55 1.84 4.53
N PHE A 110 11.05 2.11 3.31
CA PHE A 110 10.22 2.43 2.14
C PHE A 110 10.91 2.04 0.82
N TYR A 111 10.10 1.97 -0.23
CA TYR A 111 10.55 1.87 -1.62
C TYR A 111 10.23 3.15 -2.40
N ARG A 112 11.03 3.47 -3.41
CA ARG A 112 10.75 4.60 -4.30
C ARG A 112 9.77 4.15 -5.39
N ALA A 113 8.92 5.05 -5.87
CA ALA A 113 7.93 4.74 -6.91
C ALA A 113 8.54 4.04 -8.15
N ARG A 114 9.76 4.42 -8.57
CA ARG A 114 10.45 3.80 -9.71
C ARG A 114 10.89 2.34 -9.48
N GLU A 115 10.93 1.87 -8.25
CA GLU A 115 11.28 0.50 -7.85
C GLU A 115 10.03 -0.39 -7.76
N VAL A 116 8.82 0.19 -7.96
CA VAL A 116 7.53 -0.48 -7.77
C VAL A 116 6.86 -0.73 -9.11
N HIS A 117 6.48 -1.98 -9.36
CA HIS A 117 5.81 -2.42 -10.58
C HIS A 117 4.30 -2.60 -10.42
N LEU A 118 3.85 -2.94 -9.22
CA LEU A 118 2.45 -3.12 -8.88
C LEU A 118 2.21 -2.68 -7.44
N VAL A 119 1.14 -1.94 -7.20
CA VAL A 119 0.59 -1.69 -5.86
C VAL A 119 -0.79 -2.31 -5.76
N ILE A 120 -1.07 -2.93 -4.62
CA ILE A 120 -2.37 -3.50 -4.30
C ILE A 120 -2.87 -2.86 -3.00
N GLU A 121 -4.09 -2.34 -3.03
CA GLU A 121 -4.81 -1.84 -1.86
C GLU A 121 -6.06 -2.68 -1.61
N ILE A 122 -6.23 -3.15 -0.38
CA ILE A 122 -7.40 -3.91 0.05
C ILE A 122 -8.30 -2.97 0.84
N VAL A 123 -9.39 -2.57 0.24
CA VAL A 123 -10.28 -1.54 0.78
C VAL A 123 -10.94 -2.00 2.08
N SER A 124 -10.74 -1.23 3.14
CA SER A 124 -11.47 -1.37 4.40
C SER A 124 -12.54 -0.27 4.53
N PRO A 125 -13.54 -0.42 5.41
CA PRO A 125 -14.57 0.61 5.59
C PRO A 125 -14.00 2.00 5.89
N GLU A 126 -12.88 2.07 6.59
CA GLU A 126 -12.23 3.32 7.02
C GLU A 126 -11.36 3.95 5.92
N SER A 127 -10.93 3.14 4.94
CA SER A 127 -9.99 3.57 3.88
C SER A 127 -10.65 3.84 2.53
N VAL A 128 -11.98 3.64 2.40
CA VAL A 128 -12.74 3.68 1.12
C VAL A 128 -12.37 4.87 0.23
N GLU A 129 -12.40 6.08 0.76
CA GLU A 129 -12.11 7.28 -0.03
C GLU A 129 -10.63 7.36 -0.42
N ARG A 130 -9.72 6.94 0.46
CA ARG A 130 -8.29 6.94 0.17
C ARG A 130 -7.93 5.90 -0.89
N ASP A 131 -8.36 4.66 -0.71
CA ASP A 131 -7.95 3.54 -1.56
C ASP A 131 -8.70 3.51 -2.90
N ARG A 132 -9.88 4.12 -2.97
CA ARG A 132 -10.63 4.22 -4.24
C ARG A 132 -10.27 5.44 -5.07
N LYS A 133 -9.80 6.54 -4.46
CA LYS A 133 -9.62 7.81 -5.16
C LYS A 133 -8.23 8.41 -4.97
N LEU A 134 -7.83 8.66 -3.73
CA LEU A 134 -6.65 9.47 -3.45
C LEU A 134 -5.34 8.71 -3.72
N LYS A 135 -5.15 7.52 -3.13
CA LYS A 135 -3.94 6.71 -3.33
C LYS A 135 -3.74 6.33 -4.80
N PRO A 136 -4.76 5.81 -5.54
CA PRO A 136 -4.58 5.51 -6.96
C PRO A 136 -4.15 6.71 -7.80
N LEU A 137 -4.70 7.89 -7.52
CA LEU A 137 -4.28 9.12 -8.19
C LEU A 137 -2.79 9.39 -7.95
N ARG A 138 -2.33 9.31 -6.69
CA ARG A 138 -0.94 9.56 -6.32
C ARG A 138 0.02 8.51 -6.88
N TYR A 139 -0.39 7.23 -6.91
CA TYR A 139 0.40 6.15 -7.54
C TYR A 139 0.56 6.38 -9.05
N ALA A 140 -0.52 6.76 -9.74
CA ALA A 140 -0.49 7.05 -11.16
C ALA A 140 0.40 8.28 -11.48
N GLU A 141 0.28 9.36 -10.70
CA GLU A 141 1.11 10.57 -10.82
C GLU A 141 2.60 10.26 -10.60
N ALA A 142 2.92 9.36 -9.66
CA ALA A 142 4.28 8.91 -9.39
C ALA A 142 4.83 7.93 -10.44
N GLY A 143 4.01 7.51 -11.41
CA GLY A 143 4.42 6.68 -12.53
C GLY A 143 4.39 5.17 -12.30
N ILE A 144 3.77 4.68 -11.21
CA ILE A 144 3.64 3.24 -10.96
C ILE A 144 2.75 2.62 -12.04
N PRO A 145 3.22 1.56 -12.75
CA PRO A 145 2.53 1.10 -13.96
C PRO A 145 1.25 0.33 -13.71
N HIS A 146 1.16 -0.44 -12.61
CA HIS A 146 0.02 -1.31 -12.33
C HIS A 146 -0.54 -1.05 -10.93
N PHE A 147 -1.86 -1.12 -10.83
CA PHE A 147 -2.59 -0.96 -9.57
C PHE A 147 -3.74 -1.97 -9.50
N TRP A 148 -3.87 -2.66 -8.39
CA TRP A 148 -5.04 -3.46 -8.10
C TRP A 148 -5.76 -2.92 -6.86
N ARG A 149 -7.07 -2.87 -6.96
CA ARG A 149 -7.93 -2.58 -5.82
C ARG A 149 -8.73 -3.82 -5.50
N VAL A 150 -8.62 -4.30 -4.28
CA VAL A 150 -9.35 -5.47 -3.78
C VAL A 150 -10.46 -5.01 -2.86
N GLU A 151 -11.68 -5.45 -3.11
CA GLU A 151 -12.85 -5.12 -2.31
C GLU A 151 -13.54 -6.38 -1.81
N GLU A 152 -14.19 -6.29 -0.66
CA GLU A 152 -15.06 -7.33 -0.13
C GLU A 152 -16.46 -7.14 -0.69
N ASN A 153 -17.00 -8.19 -1.33
CA ASN A 153 -18.37 -8.25 -1.76
C ASN A 153 -18.97 -9.60 -1.32
N ASP A 154 -19.96 -9.58 -0.40
CA ASP A 154 -20.58 -10.77 0.18
C ASP A 154 -19.55 -11.79 0.71
N GLU A 155 -18.59 -11.30 1.54
CA GLU A 155 -17.49 -12.08 2.14
C GLU A 155 -16.51 -12.68 1.12
N ARG A 156 -16.55 -12.25 -0.14
CA ARG A 156 -15.64 -12.69 -1.20
C ARG A 156 -14.83 -11.53 -1.74
N PRO A 157 -13.57 -11.77 -2.10
CA PRO A 157 -12.75 -10.75 -2.72
C PRO A 157 -13.12 -10.53 -4.20
N VAL A 158 -13.17 -9.25 -4.58
CA VAL A 158 -13.29 -8.81 -5.97
C VAL A 158 -12.07 -7.95 -6.28
N VAL A 159 -11.35 -8.29 -7.35
CA VAL A 159 -10.14 -7.56 -7.74
C VAL A 159 -10.43 -6.71 -8.97
N TYR A 160 -10.22 -5.41 -8.83
CA TYR A 160 -10.25 -4.43 -9.92
C TYR A 160 -8.82 -4.17 -10.37
N VAL A 161 -8.51 -4.49 -11.62
CA VAL A 161 -7.18 -4.34 -12.20
C VAL A 161 -7.11 -3.07 -13.04
N TYR A 162 -6.03 -2.31 -12.86
CA TYR A 162 -5.80 -1.06 -13.57
C TYR A 162 -4.38 -1.03 -14.15
N GLU A 163 -4.24 -0.46 -15.32
CA GLU A 163 -2.96 -0.14 -15.94
C GLU A 163 -2.85 1.37 -16.17
N ARG A 164 -1.65 1.90 -15.97
CA ARG A 164 -1.39 3.30 -16.21
C ARG A 164 -1.28 3.57 -17.71
N ASP A 165 -2.16 4.38 -18.23
CA ASP A 165 -2.11 4.84 -19.62
C ASP A 165 -0.92 5.82 -19.78
N PRO A 166 0.07 5.52 -20.63
CA PRO A 166 1.24 6.37 -20.81
C PRO A 166 0.92 7.75 -21.42
N ALA A 167 -0.20 7.87 -22.16
CA ALA A 167 -0.58 9.11 -22.81
C ALA A 167 -1.25 10.10 -21.85
N THR A 168 -2.09 9.60 -20.94
CA THR A 168 -2.82 10.43 -19.97
C THR A 168 -2.15 10.47 -18.60
N GLY A 169 -1.32 9.47 -18.28
CA GLY A 169 -0.74 9.29 -16.96
C GLY A 169 -1.73 8.80 -15.90
N ALA A 170 -2.96 8.49 -16.28
CA ALA A 170 -4.02 8.02 -15.39
C ALA A 170 -4.18 6.49 -15.43
N TYR A 171 -4.73 5.90 -14.38
CA TYR A 171 -5.12 4.51 -14.39
C TYR A 171 -6.39 4.27 -15.19
N THR A 172 -6.34 3.28 -16.10
CA THR A 172 -7.49 2.77 -16.85
C THR A 172 -7.84 1.37 -16.36
N PRO A 173 -9.11 1.07 -16.05
CA PRO A 173 -9.50 -0.27 -15.65
C PRO A 173 -9.35 -1.24 -16.83
N THR A 174 -8.66 -2.38 -16.59
CA THR A 174 -8.42 -3.43 -17.59
C THR A 174 -9.10 -4.74 -17.25
N GLY A 175 -9.60 -4.91 -16.01
CA GLY A 175 -10.34 -6.11 -15.62
C GLY A 175 -11.02 -5.99 -14.27
N ILE A 176 -12.08 -6.81 -14.11
CA ILE A 176 -12.75 -7.06 -12.82
C ILE A 176 -12.83 -8.57 -12.66
N HIS A 177 -12.28 -9.09 -11.57
CA HIS A 177 -12.15 -10.52 -11.35
C HIS A 177 -12.90 -10.96 -10.08
N HIS A 178 -13.69 -12.01 -10.24
CA HIS A 178 -14.45 -12.70 -9.17
C HIS A 178 -14.02 -14.16 -9.13
N GLY A 179 -13.81 -14.73 -7.95
CA GLY A 179 -13.42 -16.13 -7.75
C GLY A 179 -12.04 -16.48 -8.29
N ARG A 180 -11.71 -16.12 -9.53
CA ARG A 180 -10.40 -16.36 -10.15
C ARG A 180 -9.86 -15.09 -10.79
N LEU A 181 -8.64 -14.72 -10.40
CA LEU A 181 -7.84 -13.68 -11.03
C LEU A 181 -6.88 -14.34 -12.02
N ALA A 182 -6.84 -13.84 -13.25
CA ALA A 182 -5.84 -14.24 -14.25
C ALA A 182 -5.43 -13.00 -15.04
N VAL A 183 -4.16 -12.61 -14.93
CA VAL A 183 -3.59 -11.43 -15.57
C VAL A 183 -2.24 -11.76 -16.22
N GLN A 184 -1.78 -10.89 -17.13
CA GLN A 184 -0.49 -11.05 -17.82
C GLN A 184 0.55 -10.04 -17.37
N VAL A 185 0.16 -8.99 -16.67
CA VAL A 185 1.01 -7.90 -16.24
C VAL A 185 0.86 -7.65 -14.72
N PRO A 186 1.96 -7.31 -14.02
CA PRO A 186 3.32 -7.08 -14.51
C PRO A 186 4.04 -8.37 -14.96
N PHE A 187 3.51 -9.54 -14.63
CA PHE A 187 3.90 -10.87 -15.10
C PHE A 187 2.67 -11.78 -15.08
N PRO A 188 2.69 -12.91 -15.80
CA PRO A 188 1.58 -13.86 -15.76
C PRO A 188 1.37 -14.38 -14.33
N VAL A 189 0.17 -14.19 -13.80
CA VAL A 189 -0.22 -14.71 -12.49
C VAL A 189 -1.67 -15.17 -12.49
N GLU A 190 -1.92 -16.27 -11.79
CA GLU A 190 -3.24 -16.85 -11.64
C GLU A 190 -3.53 -17.19 -10.18
N VAL A 191 -4.63 -16.66 -9.64
CA VAL A 191 -5.00 -16.79 -8.24
C VAL A 191 -6.47 -17.23 -8.11
N ASP A 192 -6.71 -18.28 -7.32
CA ASP A 192 -8.05 -18.60 -6.80
C ASP A 192 -8.33 -17.68 -5.61
N LEU A 193 -9.15 -16.66 -5.85
CA LEU A 193 -9.45 -15.62 -4.85
C LEU A 193 -10.20 -16.16 -3.64
N ASP A 194 -11.07 -17.17 -3.84
CA ASP A 194 -11.85 -17.76 -2.77
C ASP A 194 -10.99 -18.58 -1.79
N GLN A 195 -9.82 -19.03 -2.22
CA GLN A 195 -8.88 -19.74 -1.34
C GLN A 195 -8.11 -18.79 -0.41
N LEU A 196 -7.92 -17.54 -0.80
CA LEU A 196 -7.18 -16.57 -0.01
C LEU A 196 -7.85 -16.22 1.33
N VAL A 197 -9.17 -16.39 1.43
CA VAL A 197 -9.96 -15.98 2.60
C VAL A 197 -10.47 -17.17 3.46
N LYS A 198 -10.08 -18.40 3.11
CA LYS A 198 -10.38 -19.63 3.89
C LYS A 198 -9.34 -19.91 5.01
#